data_ed2d39d643b4c6a397644f671bd5b243
#
_entry.id   ed2d39d643b4c6a397644f671bd5b243
#
_cell.length_a   1.000
_cell.length_b   1.000
_cell.length_c   1.000
_cell.angle_alpha   90.00
_cell.angle_beta   90.00
_cell.angle_gamma   90.00
#
_symmetry.space_group_name_H-M   'P 1'
#
loop_
_entity.id
_entity.type
_entity.pdbx_description
1 polymer ?
#
loop_
_entity_poly.entity_id
_entity_poly.type
_entity_poly.pdbx_seq_one_letter_code
_entity_poly.pdbx_strand_id
1 'polypeptide(L)'
;MAPIIDKVLGLRCASYGYQYSEIVGSLSSVYFCGGDCVEDVTSHLMPHLSLHPTLRTCSSDTILRGISELATVNTTYTSDTGKSYDFNTATKLNSLLVKVLKNTGQLMAGESYDLDFDHQFIETEKYDAKMTYKKFTGYSPGVAVIGDLIVGIENRDGNANVRFHQQDTLERIYSNLESEDIHIKRSRMDCGSQMEGETAKLVRMTISCGF
;
A
#
# COMPACT_ATOMS: atom_id res chain seq x y z
N MET A 1 -12.56 -12.42 -7.93
CA MET A 1 -11.97 -11.27 -7.22
C MET A 1 -12.72 -10.93 -5.93
N ALA A 2 -14.03 -10.66 -5.96
CA ALA A 2 -14.80 -10.28 -4.76
C ALA A 2 -14.59 -11.18 -3.51
N PRO A 3 -14.63 -12.52 -3.59
CA PRO A 3 -14.41 -13.37 -2.40
C PRO A 3 -13.02 -13.21 -1.76
N ILE A 4 -12.00 -12.86 -2.56
CA ILE A 4 -10.65 -12.63 -2.05
C ILE A 4 -10.60 -11.32 -1.27
N ILE A 5 -11.21 -10.27 -1.82
CA ILE A 5 -11.28 -8.95 -1.19
C ILE A 5 -11.97 -9.07 0.17
N ASP A 6 -13.17 -9.65 0.21
CA ASP A 6 -13.95 -9.77 1.44
C ASP A 6 -13.28 -10.69 2.48
N LYS A 7 -12.59 -11.74 2.03
CA LYS A 7 -11.82 -12.62 2.91
C LYS A 7 -10.64 -11.90 3.57
N VAL A 8 -9.95 -11.03 2.83
CA VAL A 8 -8.75 -10.33 3.32
C VAL A 8 -9.11 -9.10 4.15
N LEU A 9 -10.02 -8.27 3.64
CA LEU A 9 -10.39 -7.03 4.32
C LEU A 9 -11.37 -7.25 5.47
N GLY A 10 -12.07 -8.38 5.46
CA GLY A 10 -13.12 -8.72 6.40
C GLY A 10 -14.51 -8.41 5.86
N LEU A 11 -15.53 -8.92 6.53
CA LEU A 11 -16.93 -8.65 6.18
C LEU A 11 -17.42 -7.39 6.90
N ARG A 12 -18.11 -6.52 6.17
CA ARG A 12 -18.88 -5.43 6.75
C ARG A 12 -20.27 -5.91 7.12
N CYS A 13 -20.89 -5.28 8.13
CA CYS A 13 -22.26 -5.63 8.53
C CYS A 13 -23.23 -5.46 7.36
N ALA A 14 -23.85 -6.54 6.93
CA ALA A 14 -24.74 -6.57 5.76
C ALA A 14 -25.99 -5.70 5.93
N SER A 15 -26.40 -5.41 7.18
CA SER A 15 -27.63 -4.64 7.47
C SER A 15 -27.52 -3.15 7.08
N TYR A 16 -26.30 -2.64 6.85
CA TYR A 16 -26.06 -1.20 6.70
C TYR A 16 -25.27 -0.80 5.45
N GLY A 17 -25.03 -1.69 4.48
CA GLY A 17 -24.35 -1.20 3.33
C GLY A 17 -23.63 -2.19 2.43
N TYR A 18 -22.57 -1.70 1.86
CA TYR A 18 -21.75 -2.38 0.87
C TYR A 18 -20.63 -3.17 1.52
N GLN A 19 -20.29 -4.33 0.94
CA GLN A 19 -19.09 -5.08 1.30
C GLN A 19 -17.83 -4.41 0.75
N TYR A 20 -16.66 -4.75 1.30
CA TYR A 20 -15.40 -4.17 0.79
C TYR A 20 -15.15 -4.49 -0.67
N SER A 21 -15.57 -5.66 -1.16
CA SER A 21 -15.47 -5.99 -2.58
C SER A 21 -16.26 -5.04 -3.48
N GLU A 22 -17.43 -4.59 -3.04
CA GLU A 22 -18.26 -3.61 -3.77
C GLU A 22 -17.62 -2.21 -3.73
N ILE A 23 -17.05 -1.84 -2.59
CA ILE A 23 -16.33 -0.56 -2.42
C ILE A 23 -15.06 -0.52 -3.28
N VAL A 24 -14.23 -1.56 -3.20
CA VAL A 24 -13.01 -1.67 -4.01
C VAL A 24 -13.35 -1.74 -5.50
N GLY A 25 -14.40 -2.48 -5.86
CA GLY A 25 -14.88 -2.54 -7.24
C GLY A 25 -15.33 -1.18 -7.77
N SER A 26 -16.07 -0.42 -6.97
CA SER A 26 -16.51 0.93 -7.33
C SER A 26 -15.33 1.89 -7.49
N LEU A 27 -14.37 1.87 -6.57
CA LEU A 27 -13.15 2.68 -6.66
C LEU A 27 -12.31 2.29 -7.88
N SER A 28 -12.13 0.99 -8.13
CA SER A 28 -11.36 0.51 -9.29
C SER A 28 -12.00 0.94 -10.60
N SER A 29 -13.34 1.03 -10.65
CA SER A 29 -14.06 1.49 -11.84
C SER A 29 -13.71 2.92 -12.23
N VAL A 30 -13.38 3.79 -11.27
CA VAL A 30 -12.91 5.16 -11.55
C VAL A 30 -11.67 5.10 -12.43
N TYR A 31 -10.65 4.38 -12.00
CA TYR A 31 -9.37 4.28 -12.71
C TYR A 31 -9.50 3.55 -14.04
N PHE A 32 -10.29 2.48 -14.11
CA PHE A 32 -10.53 1.77 -15.38
C PHE A 32 -11.26 2.62 -16.41
N CYS A 33 -12.06 3.57 -15.98
CA CYS A 33 -12.78 4.50 -16.87
C CYS A 33 -12.00 5.81 -17.11
N GLY A 34 -10.77 5.94 -16.60
CA GLY A 34 -9.92 7.11 -16.81
C GLY A 34 -10.25 8.30 -15.90
N GLY A 35 -11.01 8.09 -14.82
CA GLY A 35 -11.22 9.08 -13.77
C GLY A 35 -10.01 9.21 -12.86
N ASP A 36 -9.92 10.32 -12.16
CA ASP A 36 -8.80 10.66 -11.26
C ASP A 36 -9.23 10.98 -9.83
N CYS A 37 -10.52 11.14 -9.59
CA CYS A 37 -11.07 11.40 -8.26
C CYS A 37 -12.25 10.47 -7.91
N VAL A 38 -12.46 10.28 -6.61
CA VAL A 38 -13.52 9.36 -6.11
C VAL A 38 -14.92 9.86 -6.47
N GLU A 39 -15.10 11.16 -6.59
CA GLU A 39 -16.35 11.82 -6.93
C GLU A 39 -16.85 11.43 -8.32
N ASP A 40 -15.97 11.01 -9.22
CA ASP A 40 -16.31 10.54 -10.57
C ASP A 40 -17.26 9.35 -10.56
N VAL A 41 -17.19 8.50 -9.51
CA VAL A 41 -18.14 7.41 -9.33
C VAL A 41 -19.57 7.95 -9.30
N THR A 42 -19.83 8.95 -8.47
CA THR A 42 -21.18 9.48 -8.28
C THR A 42 -21.61 10.35 -9.45
N SER A 43 -20.69 11.18 -9.96
CA SER A 43 -20.99 12.19 -10.99
C SER A 43 -21.14 11.61 -12.39
N HIS A 44 -20.34 10.59 -12.71
CA HIS A 44 -20.21 10.11 -14.09
C HIS A 44 -20.49 8.61 -14.26
N LEU A 45 -20.08 7.76 -13.32
CA LEU A 45 -20.09 6.31 -13.54
C LEU A 45 -21.34 5.61 -13.03
N MET A 46 -21.90 6.05 -11.90
CA MET A 46 -23.01 5.36 -11.24
C MET A 46 -24.24 5.14 -12.14
N PRO A 47 -24.70 6.09 -12.97
CA PRO A 47 -25.82 5.85 -13.86
C PRO A 47 -25.61 4.70 -14.84
N HIS A 48 -24.35 4.50 -15.29
CA HIS A 48 -23.98 3.46 -16.25
C HIS A 48 -23.69 2.12 -15.54
N LEU A 49 -22.94 2.14 -14.44
CA LEU A 49 -22.59 0.95 -13.68
C LEU A 49 -23.81 0.29 -13.01
N SER A 50 -24.81 1.07 -12.63
CA SER A 50 -26.06 0.56 -12.05
C SER A 50 -26.90 -0.27 -13.03
N LEU A 51 -26.64 -0.17 -14.34
CA LEU A 51 -27.28 -1.00 -15.36
C LEU A 51 -26.68 -2.42 -15.43
N HIS A 52 -25.52 -2.63 -14.86
CA HIS A 52 -24.88 -3.95 -14.86
C HIS A 52 -25.56 -4.88 -13.84
N PRO A 53 -26.02 -6.08 -14.25
CA PRO A 53 -26.90 -6.92 -13.43
C PRO A 53 -26.28 -7.44 -12.15
N THR A 54 -24.95 -7.51 -12.08
CA THR A 54 -24.23 -8.11 -10.94
C THR A 54 -23.31 -7.13 -10.20
N LEU A 55 -23.24 -5.87 -10.65
CA LEU A 55 -22.39 -4.86 -10.02
C LEU A 55 -23.21 -3.98 -9.10
N ARG A 56 -22.87 -3.99 -7.80
CA ARG A 56 -23.39 -3.01 -6.84
C ARG A 56 -22.39 -1.88 -6.69
N THR A 57 -22.70 -0.74 -7.28
CA THR A 57 -21.87 0.47 -7.21
C THR A 57 -22.29 1.34 -6.04
N CYS A 58 -21.35 1.79 -5.23
CA CYS A 58 -21.58 2.69 -4.11
C CYS A 58 -21.16 4.12 -4.42
N SER A 59 -21.68 5.09 -3.66
CA SER A 59 -21.31 6.50 -3.80
C SER A 59 -19.88 6.79 -3.34
N SER A 60 -19.33 7.93 -3.78
CA SER A 60 -18.04 8.46 -3.34
C SER A 60 -17.91 8.53 -1.82
N ASP A 61 -18.93 9.00 -1.12
CA ASP A 61 -18.94 9.05 0.36
C ASP A 61 -18.80 7.67 1.00
N THR A 62 -19.41 6.65 0.39
CA THR A 62 -19.29 5.26 0.87
C THR A 62 -17.89 4.73 0.65
N ILE A 63 -17.26 5.06 -0.48
CA ILE A 63 -15.88 4.70 -0.79
C ILE A 63 -14.94 5.34 0.22
N LEU A 64 -15.03 6.66 0.44
CA LEU A 64 -14.19 7.40 1.38
C LEU A 64 -14.32 6.86 2.81
N ARG A 65 -15.54 6.51 3.22
CA ARG A 65 -15.81 5.90 4.52
C ARG A 65 -15.15 4.52 4.64
N GLY A 66 -15.26 3.68 3.61
CA GLY A 66 -14.62 2.37 3.57
C GLY A 66 -13.10 2.46 3.61
N ILE A 67 -12.50 3.44 2.92
CA ILE A 67 -11.06 3.72 3.00
C ILE A 67 -10.68 4.12 4.44
N SER A 68 -11.44 5.02 5.07
CA SER A 68 -11.20 5.45 6.45
C SER A 68 -11.30 4.30 7.45
N GLU A 69 -12.23 3.37 7.27
CA GLU A 69 -12.36 2.16 8.10
C GLU A 69 -11.12 1.25 8.00
N LEU A 70 -10.47 1.21 6.84
CA LEU A 70 -9.28 0.40 6.59
C LEU A 70 -7.97 1.09 7.00
N ALA A 71 -7.98 2.41 7.10
CA ALA A 71 -6.81 3.24 7.44
C ALA A 71 -6.51 3.29 8.95
N THR A 72 -7.06 2.39 9.76
CA THR A 72 -7.23 2.55 11.20
C THR A 72 -6.00 2.33 12.07
N VAL A 73 -4.86 1.89 11.55
CA VAL A 73 -3.70 1.54 12.40
C VAL A 73 -2.44 2.23 11.92
N ASN A 74 -2.12 3.36 12.56
CA ASN A 74 -0.77 3.92 12.52
C ASN A 74 0.06 3.28 13.62
N THR A 75 1.31 2.93 13.30
CA THR A 75 2.33 2.61 14.27
C THR A 75 3.16 3.86 14.52
N THR A 76 3.17 4.33 15.77
CA THR A 76 3.97 5.50 16.15
C THR A 76 5.32 5.02 16.63
N TYR A 77 6.39 5.49 16.01
CA TYR A 77 7.76 5.26 16.41
C TYR A 77 8.37 6.53 16.99
N THR A 78 9.08 6.41 18.12
CA THR A 78 9.74 7.55 18.76
C THR A 78 11.25 7.40 18.62
N SER A 79 11.91 8.44 18.11
CA SER A 79 13.36 8.50 17.98
C SER A 79 14.04 8.76 19.33
N ASP A 80 15.35 8.52 19.41
CA ASP A 80 16.18 8.80 20.60
C ASP A 80 16.16 10.28 21.01
N THR A 81 15.83 11.17 20.07
CA THR A 81 15.67 12.60 20.33
C THR A 81 14.27 12.99 20.84
N GLY A 82 13.39 11.99 21.07
CA GLY A 82 12.03 12.18 21.56
C GLY A 82 11.03 12.65 20.48
N LYS A 83 11.38 12.66 19.20
CA LYS A 83 10.44 12.95 18.11
C LYS A 83 9.69 11.69 17.72
N SER A 84 8.37 11.80 17.58
CA SER A 84 7.51 10.71 17.14
C SER A 84 7.09 10.91 15.70
N TYR A 85 6.95 9.78 14.99
CA TYR A 85 6.55 9.70 13.59
C TYR A 85 5.51 8.61 13.42
N ASP A 86 4.49 8.87 12.61
CA ASP A 86 3.42 7.93 12.34
C ASP A 86 3.65 7.20 11.01
N PHE A 87 3.55 5.88 11.07
CA PHE A 87 3.64 4.98 9.92
C PHE A 87 2.31 4.26 9.75
N ASN A 88 1.70 4.39 8.59
CA ASN A 88 0.54 3.60 8.22
C ASN A 88 1.01 2.35 7.48
N THR A 89 1.00 1.22 8.17
CA THR A 89 1.51 -0.05 7.63
C THR A 89 0.61 -0.67 6.56
N ALA A 90 -0.64 -0.21 6.44
CA ALA A 90 -1.62 -0.69 5.46
C ALA A 90 -1.69 -2.23 5.34
N THR A 91 -1.51 -2.95 6.44
CA THR A 91 -1.28 -4.41 6.46
C THR A 91 -2.33 -5.20 5.67
N LYS A 92 -3.62 -4.89 5.84
CA LYS A 92 -4.69 -5.58 5.11
C LYS A 92 -4.66 -5.29 3.62
N LEU A 93 -4.38 -4.03 3.23
CA LEU A 93 -4.33 -3.63 1.82
C LEU A 93 -3.10 -4.23 1.14
N ASN A 94 -1.96 -4.27 1.81
CA ASN A 94 -0.75 -4.93 1.30
C ASN A 94 -0.97 -6.45 1.14
N SER A 95 -1.65 -7.10 2.10
CA SER A 95 -2.01 -8.51 1.97
C SER A 95 -2.98 -8.74 0.79
N LEU A 96 -3.96 -7.86 0.60
CA LEU A 96 -4.86 -7.94 -0.54
C LEU A 96 -4.10 -7.78 -1.86
N LEU A 97 -3.20 -6.82 -1.94
CA LEU A 97 -2.40 -6.53 -3.13
C LEU A 97 -1.62 -7.78 -3.59
N VAL A 98 -0.85 -8.40 -2.70
CA VAL A 98 -0.07 -9.61 -3.01
C VAL A 98 -0.98 -10.77 -3.43
N LYS A 99 -2.10 -10.98 -2.73
CA LYS A 99 -3.07 -12.02 -3.10
C LYS A 99 -3.71 -11.79 -4.47
N VAL A 100 -3.99 -10.55 -4.82
CA VAL A 100 -4.52 -10.20 -6.15
C VAL A 100 -3.49 -10.51 -7.22
N LEU A 101 -2.24 -10.09 -7.05
CA LEU A 101 -1.15 -10.34 -8.00
C LEU A 101 -0.91 -11.84 -8.21
N LYS A 102 -0.94 -12.63 -7.14
CA LYS A 102 -0.84 -14.09 -7.21
C LYS A 102 -2.04 -14.71 -7.94
N ASN A 103 -3.27 -14.31 -7.61
CA ASN A 103 -4.46 -14.86 -8.23
C ASN A 103 -4.63 -14.49 -9.71
N THR A 104 -4.05 -13.39 -10.13
CA THR A 104 -4.02 -12.98 -11.55
C THR A 104 -2.85 -13.59 -12.32
N GLY A 105 -2.01 -14.41 -11.66
CA GLY A 105 -0.86 -15.06 -12.27
C GLY A 105 0.30 -14.11 -12.59
N GLN A 106 0.32 -12.92 -12.01
CA GLN A 106 1.42 -11.96 -12.19
C GLN A 106 2.60 -12.31 -11.27
N LEU A 107 2.34 -12.91 -10.11
CA LEU A 107 3.33 -13.52 -9.23
C LEU A 107 2.99 -14.99 -9.03
N MET A 108 4.01 -15.85 -9.05
CA MET A 108 3.85 -17.30 -8.96
C MET A 108 4.38 -17.81 -7.62
N ALA A 109 3.60 -18.64 -6.94
CA ALA A 109 4.05 -19.31 -5.72
C ALA A 109 5.26 -20.22 -6.00
N GLY A 110 6.20 -20.30 -5.07
CA GLY A 110 7.45 -21.06 -5.19
C GLY A 110 8.54 -20.37 -6.02
N GLU A 111 8.25 -19.23 -6.63
CA GLU A 111 9.19 -18.48 -7.44
C GLU A 111 9.96 -17.43 -6.62
N SER A 112 11.14 -17.05 -7.13
CA SER A 112 12.03 -16.08 -6.49
C SER A 112 12.22 -14.85 -7.37
N TYR A 113 12.06 -13.68 -6.78
CA TYR A 113 12.08 -12.39 -7.46
C TYR A 113 13.15 -11.44 -6.92
N ASP A 114 13.50 -10.44 -7.72
CA ASP A 114 14.23 -9.26 -7.27
C ASP A 114 13.23 -8.20 -6.84
N LEU A 115 13.49 -7.54 -5.70
CA LEU A 115 12.64 -6.50 -5.15
C LEU A 115 13.39 -5.16 -5.16
N ASP A 116 12.74 -4.13 -5.64
CA ASP A 116 13.21 -2.75 -5.51
C ASP A 116 12.39 -2.03 -4.44
N PHE A 117 13.08 -1.27 -3.59
CA PHE A 117 12.43 -0.48 -2.54
C PHE A 117 12.95 0.95 -2.56
N ASP A 118 12.04 1.90 -2.61
CA ASP A 118 12.37 3.33 -2.57
C ASP A 118 11.30 4.13 -1.84
N HIS A 119 11.64 5.35 -1.45
CA HIS A 119 10.72 6.30 -0.84
C HIS A 119 10.28 7.35 -1.86
N GLN A 120 8.96 7.48 -1.99
CA GLN A 120 8.34 8.50 -2.81
C GLN A 120 7.86 9.67 -1.94
N PHE A 121 8.04 10.91 -2.41
CA PHE A 121 7.45 12.06 -1.72
C PHE A 121 6.15 12.45 -2.41
N ILE A 122 5.09 12.55 -1.61
CA ILE A 122 3.76 12.98 -2.07
C ILE A 122 3.45 14.32 -1.42
N GLU A 123 3.48 15.38 -2.23
CA GLU A 123 3.06 16.72 -1.79
C GLU A 123 1.56 16.76 -1.56
N THR A 124 1.14 17.36 -0.43
CA THR A 124 -0.28 17.49 -0.10
C THR A 124 -0.46 18.57 0.98
N GLU A 125 -1.63 19.21 0.97
CA GLU A 125 -2.06 20.19 1.95
C GLU A 125 -2.92 19.60 3.09
N LYS A 126 -2.96 18.26 3.24
CA LYS A 126 -3.71 17.63 4.32
C LYS A 126 -3.19 18.05 5.69
N TYR A 127 -4.10 18.18 6.64
CA TYR A 127 -3.83 18.74 7.99
C TYR A 127 -2.79 17.95 8.79
N ASP A 128 -2.67 16.64 8.53
CA ASP A 128 -1.73 15.73 9.20
C ASP A 128 -0.39 15.57 8.47
N ALA A 129 -0.27 16.13 7.25
CA ALA A 129 0.96 16.09 6.47
C ALA A 129 2.07 16.91 7.15
N LYS A 130 3.32 16.46 7.04
CA LYS A 130 4.48 17.08 7.68
C LYS A 130 5.41 17.72 6.65
N MET A 131 6.14 18.76 7.08
CA MET A 131 7.16 19.42 6.25
C MET A 131 8.30 18.44 5.93
N THR A 132 8.48 18.14 4.64
CA THR A 132 9.55 17.28 4.14
C THR A 132 10.91 18.00 4.14
N TYR A 133 12.01 17.25 4.03
CA TYR A 133 13.33 17.89 3.85
C TYR A 133 13.45 18.65 2.51
N LYS A 134 12.59 18.34 1.54
CA LYS A 134 12.50 19.06 0.25
C LYS A 134 11.72 20.37 0.34
N LYS A 135 11.31 20.78 1.55
CA LYS A 135 10.64 22.06 1.86
C LYS A 135 9.21 22.19 1.30
N PHE A 136 8.49 21.09 1.16
CA PHE A 136 7.04 21.09 0.95
C PHE A 136 6.36 20.22 2.00
N THR A 137 5.08 20.42 2.22
CA THR A 137 4.26 19.61 3.13
C THR A 137 3.80 18.36 2.40
N GLY A 138 3.97 17.18 3.03
CA GLY A 138 3.61 15.93 2.39
C GLY A 138 3.88 14.69 3.22
N TYR A 139 3.82 13.54 2.54
CA TYR A 139 4.15 12.22 3.06
C TYR A 139 5.38 11.65 2.35
N SER A 140 5.98 10.61 2.95
CA SER A 140 7.12 9.90 2.40
C SER A 140 6.90 8.39 2.42
N PRO A 141 5.91 7.86 1.66
CA PRO A 141 5.70 6.43 1.62
C PRO A 141 6.92 5.67 1.10
N GLY A 142 7.19 4.52 1.74
CA GLY A 142 8.08 3.49 1.21
C GLY A 142 7.28 2.59 0.26
N VAL A 143 7.82 2.33 -0.93
CA VAL A 143 7.18 1.54 -1.98
C VAL A 143 8.09 0.39 -2.37
N ALA A 144 7.57 -0.83 -2.34
CA ALA A 144 8.25 -2.02 -2.81
C ALA A 144 7.66 -2.49 -4.13
N VAL A 145 8.53 -2.80 -5.09
CA VAL A 145 8.12 -3.29 -6.41
C VAL A 145 8.88 -4.54 -6.82
N ILE A 146 8.25 -5.40 -7.61
CA ILE A 146 8.85 -6.53 -8.33
C ILE A 146 8.62 -6.27 -9.82
N GLY A 147 9.67 -5.88 -10.54
CA GLY A 147 9.50 -5.36 -11.90
C GLY A 147 8.61 -4.12 -11.89
N ASP A 148 7.49 -4.18 -12.61
CA ASP A 148 6.51 -3.08 -12.69
C ASP A 148 5.34 -3.25 -11.68
N LEU A 149 5.39 -4.26 -10.81
CA LEU A 149 4.31 -4.59 -9.89
C LEU A 149 4.59 -4.02 -8.50
N ILE A 150 3.72 -3.17 -7.99
CA ILE A 150 3.77 -2.76 -6.59
C ILE A 150 3.36 -3.95 -5.72
N VAL A 151 4.19 -4.33 -4.75
CA VAL A 151 3.97 -5.45 -3.84
C VAL A 151 3.83 -5.03 -2.37
N GLY A 152 4.12 -3.76 -2.07
CA GLY A 152 3.94 -3.22 -0.74
C GLY A 152 4.06 -1.69 -0.72
N ILE A 153 3.21 -1.06 0.09
CA ILE A 153 3.26 0.38 0.35
C ILE A 153 3.08 0.60 1.85
N GLU A 154 3.93 1.43 2.43
CA GLU A 154 3.78 1.88 3.80
C GLU A 154 3.93 3.39 3.87
N ASN A 155 2.87 4.10 4.24
CA ASN A 155 2.91 5.55 4.33
C ASN A 155 3.60 6.00 5.62
N ARG A 156 4.33 7.11 5.53
CA ARG A 156 5.09 7.70 6.64
C ARG A 156 4.93 9.20 6.65
N ASP A 157 5.11 9.77 7.83
CA ASP A 157 5.28 11.22 7.96
C ASP A 157 6.37 11.75 7.02
N GLY A 158 6.10 12.85 6.33
CA GLY A 158 7.02 13.44 5.35
C GLY A 158 8.36 13.91 5.91
N ASN A 159 8.46 14.13 7.22
CA ASN A 159 9.68 14.50 7.93
C ASN A 159 10.42 13.29 8.56
N ALA A 160 9.93 12.08 8.38
CA ALA A 160 10.63 10.88 8.83
C ALA A 160 11.88 10.65 7.97
N ASN A 161 13.01 10.33 8.63
CA ASN A 161 14.21 9.92 7.90
C ASN A 161 13.95 8.58 7.18
N VAL A 162 14.40 8.44 5.94
CA VAL A 162 14.20 7.22 5.13
C VAL A 162 14.72 5.97 5.82
N ARG A 163 15.80 6.05 6.60
CA ARG A 163 16.39 4.92 7.36
C ARG A 163 15.64 4.57 8.63
N PHE A 164 14.85 5.52 9.15
CA PHE A 164 14.17 5.33 10.45
C PHE A 164 13.12 4.24 10.32
N HIS A 165 13.28 3.14 11.06
CA HIS A 165 12.42 1.95 11.01
C HIS A 165 12.18 1.35 9.61
N GLN A 166 13.12 1.55 8.68
CA GLN A 166 13.05 0.96 7.34
C GLN A 166 13.12 -0.56 7.39
N GLN A 167 13.92 -1.12 8.30
CA GLN A 167 13.99 -2.56 8.51
C GLN A 167 12.64 -3.16 8.84
N ASP A 168 11.91 -2.57 9.78
CA ASP A 168 10.59 -3.05 10.20
C ASP A 168 9.59 -3.03 9.03
N THR A 169 9.68 -2.00 8.15
CA THR A 169 8.89 -1.93 6.92
C THR A 169 9.21 -3.08 5.98
N LEU A 170 10.48 -3.33 5.73
CA LEU A 170 10.92 -4.41 4.84
C LEU A 170 10.56 -5.78 5.40
N GLU A 171 10.70 -6.00 6.71
CA GLU A 171 10.30 -7.25 7.36
C GLU A 171 8.80 -7.51 7.19
N ARG A 172 7.95 -6.50 7.30
CA ARG A 172 6.51 -6.64 7.03
C ARG A 172 6.23 -6.99 5.57
N ILE A 173 6.93 -6.36 4.63
CA ILE A 173 6.78 -6.62 3.20
C ILE A 173 7.22 -8.05 2.87
N TYR A 174 8.41 -8.46 3.34
CA TYR A 174 8.91 -9.83 3.12
C TYR A 174 7.98 -10.88 3.74
N SER A 175 7.57 -10.68 4.98
CA SER A 175 6.66 -11.57 5.68
C SER A 175 5.33 -11.76 4.93
N ASN A 176 4.82 -10.66 4.33
CA ASN A 176 3.62 -10.71 3.51
C ASN A 176 3.81 -11.52 2.22
N LEU A 177 4.93 -11.34 1.52
CA LEU A 177 5.27 -12.10 0.32
C LEU A 177 5.50 -13.58 0.63
N GLU A 178 6.27 -13.89 1.66
CA GLU A 178 6.53 -15.25 2.14
C GLU A 178 5.22 -15.98 2.56
N SER A 179 4.26 -15.27 3.14
CA SER A 179 2.96 -15.85 3.49
C SER A 179 2.17 -16.38 2.28
N GLU A 180 2.53 -15.94 1.08
CA GLU A 180 1.96 -16.37 -0.19
C GLU A 180 2.92 -17.23 -1.02
N ASP A 181 4.03 -17.70 -0.39
CA ASP A 181 5.05 -18.54 -1.02
C ASP A 181 5.77 -17.82 -2.19
N ILE A 182 6.00 -16.51 -2.02
CA ILE A 182 6.73 -15.66 -2.96
C ILE A 182 8.03 -15.25 -2.31
N HIS A 183 9.17 -15.64 -2.89
CA HIS A 183 10.48 -15.47 -2.27
C HIS A 183 11.25 -14.30 -2.88
N ILE A 184 12.00 -13.58 -2.06
CA ILE A 184 12.89 -12.52 -2.53
C ILE A 184 14.34 -13.02 -2.49
N LYS A 185 15.00 -13.05 -3.66
CA LYS A 185 16.39 -13.47 -3.78
C LYS A 185 17.37 -12.31 -3.67
N ARG A 186 16.97 -11.11 -4.07
CA ARG A 186 17.78 -9.88 -3.98
C ARG A 186 16.87 -8.70 -3.73
N SER A 187 17.38 -7.71 -2.99
CA SER A 187 16.72 -6.41 -2.84
C SER A 187 17.67 -5.30 -3.22
N ARG A 188 17.14 -4.32 -3.97
CA ARG A 188 17.83 -3.09 -4.35
C ARG A 188 17.20 -1.91 -3.64
N MET A 189 18.02 -1.03 -3.11
CA MET A 189 17.61 0.18 -2.42
C MET A 189 18.57 1.30 -2.75
N ASP A 190 18.11 2.55 -2.67
CA ASP A 190 18.99 3.72 -2.81
C ASP A 190 20.03 3.77 -1.69
N CYS A 191 21.19 4.40 -1.97
CA CYS A 191 22.29 4.60 -1.00
C CYS A 191 21.84 5.31 0.28
N GLY A 192 20.81 6.16 0.21
CA GLY A 192 20.15 6.76 1.36
C GLY A 192 19.52 5.75 2.32
N SER A 193 19.23 4.56 1.83
CA SER A 193 18.54 3.47 2.52
C SER A 193 19.48 2.38 3.04
N GLN A 194 20.82 2.59 3.04
CA GLN A 194 21.77 1.58 3.50
C GLN A 194 21.54 1.24 4.98
N MET A 195 21.30 -0.04 5.25
CA MET A 195 21.07 -0.57 6.60
C MET A 195 22.41 -0.97 7.24
N GLU A 196 22.63 -0.55 8.48
CA GLU A 196 23.71 -1.03 9.34
C GLU A 196 23.10 -2.00 10.37
N GLY A 197 23.56 -3.26 10.43
CA GLY A 197 23.17 -4.19 11.47
C GLY A 197 23.06 -5.66 11.03
N GLU A 198 22.80 -6.55 12.02
CA GLU A 198 22.83 -8.01 11.86
C GLU A 198 21.79 -8.61 10.90
N THR A 199 20.77 -7.86 10.50
CA THR A 199 19.72 -8.31 9.58
C THR A 199 20.21 -8.46 8.13
N ALA A 200 21.38 -7.93 7.79
CA ALA A 200 22.09 -8.24 6.53
C ALA A 200 22.38 -9.74 6.35
N LYS A 201 22.23 -10.55 7.41
CA LYS A 201 22.40 -12.02 7.34
C LYS A 201 21.17 -12.76 6.85
N LEU A 202 19.97 -12.22 7.05
CA LEU A 202 18.72 -12.86 6.60
C LEU A 202 18.35 -12.50 5.16
N VAL A 203 18.73 -11.33 4.71
CA VAL A 203 18.55 -10.90 3.33
C VAL A 203 19.91 -10.74 2.72
N ARG A 204 20.27 -11.55 1.72
CA ARG A 204 21.46 -11.32 0.89
C ARG A 204 21.22 -10.06 0.05
N MET A 205 21.34 -8.92 0.70
CA MET A 205 21.26 -7.61 0.06
C MET A 205 22.51 -7.42 -0.80
N THR A 206 22.35 -7.47 -2.09
CA THR A 206 23.37 -6.95 -3.01
C THR A 206 22.99 -5.50 -3.27
N ILE A 207 23.64 -4.57 -2.56
CA ILE A 207 23.54 -3.15 -2.84
C ILE A 207 24.26 -2.93 -4.17
N SER A 208 23.51 -2.64 -5.22
CA SER A 208 24.05 -2.12 -6.47
C SER A 208 24.00 -0.61 -6.39
N CYS A 209 25.10 0.02 -5.98
CA CYS A 209 25.32 1.43 -6.26
C CYS A 209 25.61 1.54 -7.76
N GLY A 210 24.59 1.84 -8.56
CA GLY A 210 24.78 2.27 -9.94
C GLY A 210 25.37 3.67 -9.93
N PHE A 211 26.57 3.84 -10.52
CA PHE A 211 27.14 5.11 -10.91
C PHE A 211 26.45 5.62 -12.18
#